data_c8d6738256fa8077030397aab71f7c1a
#
_entry.id   c8d6738256fa8077030397aab71f7c1a
#
_cell.length_a   1.000
_cell.length_b   1.000
_cell.length_c   1.000
_cell.angle_alpha   90.00
_cell.angle_beta   90.00
_cell.angle_gamma   90.00
#
_symmetry.space_group_name_H-M   'P 1'
#
loop_
_entity.id
_entity.type
_entity.pdbx_description
1 polymer ?
#
loop_
_entity_poly.entity_id
_entity_poly.type
_entity_poly.pdbx_seq_one_letter_code
_entity_poly.pdbx_strand_id
1 'polypeptide(L)'
;MASKINSKKIIVDGISFDSKTEAKYYCRLKKLKENGKIRHIECHPKYELQPACERYGRKYRPMYYIADFLVIQDDGHKIVIDVKGYGMEDAALKRKLFAYKYPDLELRWIAA
;
A
#
# COMPACT_ATOMS: atom_id res chain seq x y z
N MET A 1 -19.87 14.02 4.68
CA MET A 1 -20.07 13.36 4.56
C MET A 1 -20.66 12.40 3.79
N ALA A 2 -21.29 12.64 3.02
CA ALA A 2 -22.02 11.69 2.27
C ALA A 2 -21.21 10.72 1.46
N SER A 3 -20.09 11.11 1.00
CA SER A 3 -19.32 10.23 0.13
C SER A 3 -18.92 8.92 0.79
N LYS A 4 -18.84 8.91 2.09
CA LYS A 4 -18.49 7.72 2.72
C LYS A 4 -19.52 6.69 2.67
N ILE A 5 -20.69 7.07 2.49
CA ILE A 5 -21.80 6.16 2.42
C ILE A 5 -21.62 5.15 1.32
N ASN A 6 -20.96 5.53 0.26
CA ASN A 6 -20.81 4.66 -0.88
C ASN A 6 -19.56 3.78 -0.82
N SER A 7 -18.81 3.93 0.23
CA SER A 7 -17.60 3.14 0.38
C SER A 7 -17.93 1.84 1.05
N LYS A 8 -18.11 0.81 0.28
CA LYS A 8 -18.40 -0.49 0.86
C LYS A 8 -17.11 -1.27 1.01
N LYS A 9 -16.91 -1.77 2.21
CA LYS A 9 -15.77 -2.64 2.46
C LYS A 9 -16.08 -4.02 1.90
N ILE A 10 -15.10 -4.64 1.31
CA ILE A 10 -15.21 -5.97 0.78
C ILE A 10 -14.26 -6.86 1.55
N ILE A 11 -14.77 -7.96 2.07
CA ILE A 11 -13.97 -8.84 2.89
C ILE A 11 -13.65 -10.12 2.12
N VAL A 12 -12.35 -10.43 2.01
CA VAL A 12 -11.88 -11.65 1.39
C VAL A 12 -10.84 -12.25 2.31
N ASP A 13 -11.00 -13.52 2.68
CA ASP A 13 -10.09 -14.20 3.59
C ASP A 13 -9.94 -13.46 4.93
N GLY A 14 -11.02 -12.81 5.37
CA GLY A 14 -10.98 -12.07 6.63
C GLY A 14 -10.30 -10.72 6.53
N ILE A 15 -9.86 -10.30 5.33
CA ILE A 15 -9.17 -9.04 5.12
C ILE A 15 -10.14 -8.03 4.51
N SER A 16 -10.19 -6.84 5.07
CA SER A 16 -11.09 -5.80 4.60
C SER A 16 -10.41 -4.96 3.53
N PHE A 17 -11.03 -4.82 2.37
CA PHE A 17 -10.52 -4.02 1.27
C PHE A 17 -11.46 -2.84 1.02
N ASP A 18 -10.88 -1.70 0.64
CA ASP A 18 -11.65 -0.49 0.43
C ASP A 18 -12.41 -0.47 -0.90
N SER A 19 -12.04 -1.31 -1.83
CA SER A 19 -12.69 -1.32 -3.13
C SER A 19 -12.69 -2.70 -3.74
N LYS A 20 -13.58 -2.89 -4.73
CA LYS A 20 -13.63 -4.14 -5.47
C LYS A 20 -12.34 -4.37 -6.23
N THR A 21 -11.75 -3.30 -6.72
CA THR A 21 -10.51 -3.39 -7.49
C THR A 21 -9.37 -3.95 -6.63
N GLU A 22 -9.25 -3.47 -5.40
CA GLU A 22 -8.25 -4.00 -4.49
C GLU A 22 -8.50 -5.46 -4.19
N ALA A 23 -9.77 -5.81 -3.90
CA ALA A 23 -10.11 -7.20 -3.59
C ALA A 23 -9.80 -8.13 -4.75
N LYS A 24 -10.10 -7.68 -5.98
CA LYS A 24 -9.80 -8.49 -7.15
C LYS A 24 -8.30 -8.66 -7.35
N TYR A 25 -7.56 -7.59 -7.09
CA TYR A 25 -6.11 -7.66 -7.23
C TYR A 25 -5.52 -8.64 -6.22
N TYR A 26 -6.05 -8.63 -5.00
CA TYR A 26 -5.64 -9.57 -3.98
C TYR A 26 -5.87 -11.02 -4.44
N CYS A 27 -7.02 -11.29 -5.02
CA CYS A 27 -7.32 -12.64 -5.52
C CYS A 27 -6.37 -13.07 -6.62
N ARG A 28 -5.98 -12.12 -7.47
CA ARG A 28 -5.01 -12.39 -8.51
C ARG A 28 -3.64 -12.73 -7.92
N LEU A 29 -3.25 -11.98 -6.89
CA LEU A 29 -1.98 -12.24 -6.21
C LEU A 29 -1.98 -13.60 -5.53
N LYS A 30 -3.12 -13.99 -4.96
CA LYS A 30 -3.23 -15.30 -4.34
C LYS A 30 -3.02 -16.42 -5.34
N LYS A 31 -3.54 -16.28 -6.54
CA LYS A 31 -3.35 -17.30 -7.57
C LYS A 31 -1.89 -17.39 -7.95
N LEU A 32 -1.21 -16.26 -8.04
CA LEU A 32 0.22 -16.27 -8.33
C LEU A 32 1.00 -16.96 -7.22
N LYS A 33 0.55 -16.77 -5.98
CA LYS A 33 1.21 -17.42 -4.86
C LYS A 33 1.00 -18.93 -4.92
N GLU A 34 -0.21 -19.36 -5.24
CA GLU A 34 -0.52 -20.78 -5.38
C GLU A 34 0.30 -21.42 -6.49
N ASN A 35 0.63 -20.66 -7.51
CA ASN A 35 1.43 -21.15 -8.63
C ASN A 35 2.94 -21.03 -8.38
N GLY A 36 3.32 -20.63 -7.19
CA GLY A 36 4.74 -20.55 -6.82
C GLY A 36 5.47 -19.32 -7.33
N LYS A 37 4.78 -18.37 -7.94
CA LYS A 37 5.43 -17.18 -8.47
C LYS A 37 5.65 -16.11 -7.44
N ILE A 38 4.88 -16.15 -6.36
CA ILE A 38 4.99 -15.23 -5.25
C ILE A 38 5.17 -16.03 -3.98
N ARG A 39 6.13 -15.61 -3.15
CA ARG A 39 6.43 -16.29 -1.91
C ARG A 39 5.56 -15.78 -0.77
N HIS A 40 5.27 -14.47 -0.76
CA HIS A 40 4.58 -13.85 0.36
C HIS A 40 3.74 -12.66 -0.11
N ILE A 41 2.59 -12.45 0.55
CA ILE A 41 1.74 -11.30 0.32
C ILE A 41 1.40 -10.70 1.67
N GLU A 42 1.61 -9.40 1.82
CA GLU A 42 1.20 -8.70 3.03
C GLU A 42 0.22 -7.61 2.59
N CYS A 43 -0.92 -7.51 3.27
CA CYS A 43 -1.93 -6.51 2.94
C CYS A 43 -1.76 -5.28 3.80
N HIS A 44 -1.91 -4.13 3.19
CA HIS A 44 -1.87 -2.82 3.85
C HIS A 44 -0.60 -2.60 4.67
N PRO A 45 0.58 -2.81 4.06
CA PRO A 45 1.82 -2.56 4.79
C PRO A 45 1.97 -1.07 5.10
N LYS A 46 2.55 -0.78 6.25
CA LYS A 46 2.68 0.59 6.71
C LYS A 46 4.15 0.93 6.84
N TYR A 47 4.56 2.01 6.21
CA TYR A 47 5.95 2.43 6.20
C TYR A 47 6.10 3.83 6.80
N GLU A 48 7.01 3.99 7.73
CA GLU A 48 7.24 5.28 8.32
C GLU A 48 8.05 6.16 7.37
N LEU A 49 7.54 7.35 7.08
CA LEU A 49 8.25 8.31 6.24
C LEU A 49 8.98 9.34 7.08
N GLN A 50 8.41 9.69 8.22
CA GLN A 50 8.98 10.66 9.12
C GLN A 50 8.56 10.32 10.53
N PRO A 51 9.49 10.25 11.47
CA PRO A 51 9.12 10.00 12.86
C PRO A 51 8.55 11.26 13.49
N ALA A 52 7.85 11.09 14.60
CA ALA A 52 7.36 12.22 15.36
C ALA A 52 8.56 13.06 15.82
N CYS A 53 8.40 14.35 15.88
CA CYS A 53 9.48 15.21 16.35
C CYS A 53 8.90 16.50 16.93
N GLU A 54 9.76 17.27 17.58
CA GLU A 54 9.36 18.53 18.15
C GLU A 54 10.40 19.58 17.77
N ARG A 55 9.95 20.74 17.30
CA ARG A 55 10.84 21.85 16.95
C ARG A 55 10.22 23.13 17.45
N TYR A 56 11.01 23.89 18.20
CA TYR A 56 10.58 25.20 18.71
C TYR A 56 9.24 25.11 19.42
N GLY A 57 9.07 24.08 20.28
CA GLY A 57 7.85 23.94 21.07
C GLY A 57 6.66 23.40 20.32
N ARG A 58 6.80 23.11 19.03
CA ARG A 58 5.70 22.56 18.23
C ARG A 58 5.94 21.08 17.98
N LYS A 59 4.93 20.28 18.24
CA LYS A 59 5.01 18.84 18.05
C LYS A 59 4.46 18.45 16.69
N TYR A 60 5.21 17.62 15.99
CA TYR A 60 4.81 17.12 14.68
C TYR A 60 4.57 15.63 14.77
N ARG A 61 3.44 15.18 14.24
CA ARG A 61 3.10 13.77 14.26
C ARG A 61 3.92 13.01 13.22
N PRO A 62 4.09 11.71 13.40
CA PRO A 62 4.80 10.92 12.41
C PRO A 62 3.98 10.86 11.12
N MET A 63 4.65 10.63 10.00
CA MET A 63 4.01 10.48 8.71
C MET A 63 4.27 9.08 8.20
N TYR A 64 3.21 8.42 7.72
CA TYR A 64 3.30 7.06 7.20
C TYR A 64 2.78 6.96 5.78
N TYR A 65 3.28 5.97 5.05
CA TYR A 65 2.73 5.60 3.76
C TYR A 65 2.14 4.21 3.92
N ILE A 66 0.86 4.07 3.64
CA ILE A 66 0.19 2.77 3.71
C ILE A 66 -0.14 2.36 2.28
N ALA A 67 0.49 1.30 1.82
CA ALA A 67 0.26 0.79 0.47
C ALA A 67 -0.82 -0.28 0.52
N ASP A 68 -1.21 -0.78 -0.64
CA ASP A 68 -2.22 -1.83 -0.68
C ASP A 68 -1.60 -3.19 -0.41
N PHE A 69 -0.43 -3.48 -0.99
CA PHE A 69 0.20 -4.80 -0.83
C PHE A 69 1.71 -4.72 -0.81
N LEU A 70 2.32 -5.64 -0.09
CA LEU A 70 3.75 -5.94 -0.25
C LEU A 70 3.81 -7.37 -0.77
N VAL A 71 4.56 -7.57 -1.85
CA VAL A 71 4.69 -8.88 -2.46
C VAL A 71 6.17 -9.24 -2.50
N ILE A 72 6.48 -10.47 -2.11
CA ILE A 72 7.84 -10.98 -2.25
C ILE A 72 7.78 -12.08 -3.31
N GLN A 73 8.52 -11.88 -4.39
CA GLN A 73 8.55 -12.85 -5.48
C GLN A 73 9.37 -14.06 -5.08
N ASP A 74 9.29 -15.10 -5.90
CA ASP A 74 10.00 -16.35 -5.61
C ASP A 74 11.51 -16.17 -5.59
N ASP A 75 12.04 -15.16 -6.29
CA ASP A 75 13.45 -14.86 -6.30
C ASP A 75 13.85 -13.91 -5.16
N GLY A 76 12.91 -13.52 -4.32
CA GLY A 76 13.18 -12.66 -3.18
C GLY A 76 12.99 -11.17 -3.44
N HIS A 77 12.67 -10.78 -4.68
CA HIS A 77 12.47 -9.37 -5.01
C HIS A 77 11.20 -8.86 -4.33
N LYS A 78 11.29 -7.71 -3.68
CA LYS A 78 10.18 -7.13 -2.93
C LYS A 78 9.54 -5.99 -3.69
N ILE A 79 8.23 -6.06 -3.83
CA ILE A 79 7.47 -5.06 -4.59
C ILE A 79 6.35 -4.54 -3.71
N VAL A 80 6.27 -3.22 -3.57
CA VAL A 80 5.17 -2.58 -2.87
C VAL A 80 4.20 -2.09 -3.92
N ILE A 81 2.94 -2.51 -3.82
CA ILE A 81 1.94 -2.24 -4.85
C ILE A 81 0.85 -1.34 -4.30
N ASP A 82 0.54 -0.30 -5.06
CA ASP A 82 -0.53 0.62 -4.74
C ASP A 82 -1.51 0.63 -5.90
N VAL A 83 -2.71 0.09 -5.69
CA VAL A 83 -3.71 -0.07 -6.74
C VAL A 83 -4.64 1.14 -6.72
N LYS A 84 -4.24 2.21 -7.40
CA LYS A 84 -5.01 3.44 -7.40
C LYS A 84 -5.21 3.92 -8.82
N GLY A 85 -6.38 4.43 -9.09
CA GLY A 85 -6.68 4.95 -10.39
C GLY A 85 -5.97 6.25 -10.67
N TYR A 86 -5.74 7.04 -9.64
CA TYR A 86 -5.07 8.31 -9.78
C TYR A 86 -4.62 8.76 -8.41
N GLY A 87 -3.71 9.65 -8.35
CA GLY A 87 -3.17 10.12 -7.11
C GLY A 87 -3.57 11.54 -6.81
N MET A 88 -3.60 11.88 -5.55
CA MET A 88 -3.77 13.23 -5.11
C MET A 88 -2.35 13.72 -4.85
N GLU A 89 -2.19 15.03 -4.72
CA GLU A 89 -0.89 15.61 -4.44
C GLU A 89 -0.23 14.97 -3.25
N ASP A 90 -1.05 14.74 -2.21
CA ASP A 90 -0.58 14.15 -0.99
C ASP A 90 0.00 12.76 -1.21
N ALA A 91 -0.69 11.96 -2.01
CA ALA A 91 -0.24 10.61 -2.32
C ALA A 91 1.04 10.63 -3.14
N ALA A 92 1.15 11.56 -4.08
CA ALA A 92 2.34 11.67 -4.91
C ALA A 92 3.56 12.03 -4.05
N LEU A 93 3.38 12.94 -3.10
CA LEU A 93 4.47 13.32 -2.22
C LEU A 93 4.91 12.15 -1.36
N LYS A 94 3.96 11.42 -0.80
CA LYS A 94 4.28 10.28 0.05
C LYS A 94 5.03 9.20 -0.72
N ARG A 95 4.63 8.95 -1.97
CA ARG A 95 5.33 7.96 -2.79
C ARG A 95 6.76 8.38 -3.07
N LYS A 96 6.96 9.67 -3.31
CA LYS A 96 8.30 10.18 -3.57
C LYS A 96 9.20 10.00 -2.34
N LEU A 97 8.67 10.31 -1.16
CA LEU A 97 9.41 10.14 0.08
C LEU A 97 9.68 8.68 0.36
N PHE A 98 8.71 7.81 0.07
CA PHE A 98 8.87 6.38 0.25
C PHE A 98 10.00 5.85 -0.64
N ALA A 99 9.98 6.24 -1.91
CA ALA A 99 11.00 5.77 -2.85
C ALA A 99 12.40 6.16 -2.38
N TYR A 100 12.53 7.34 -1.84
CA TYR A 100 13.82 7.80 -1.35
C TYR A 100 14.25 7.02 -0.11
N LYS A 101 13.33 6.81 0.82
CA LYS A 101 13.68 6.21 2.10
C LYS A 101 13.85 4.69 2.06
N TYR A 102 13.16 4.03 1.16
CA TYR A 102 13.18 2.56 1.06
C TYR A 102 13.67 2.11 -0.32
N PRO A 103 14.95 2.32 -0.59
CA PRO A 103 15.48 2.02 -1.93
C PRO A 103 15.47 0.54 -2.30
N ASP A 104 15.35 -0.34 -1.32
CA ASP A 104 15.32 -1.78 -1.60
C ASP A 104 13.94 -2.31 -1.97
N LEU A 105 12.93 -1.47 -1.87
CA LEU A 105 11.56 -1.87 -2.18
C LEU A 105 11.13 -1.19 -3.48
N GLU A 106 10.78 -2.01 -4.47
CA GLU A 106 10.28 -1.46 -5.72
C GLU A 106 8.84 -1.01 -5.50
N LEU A 107 8.51 0.22 -5.87
CA LEU A 107 7.14 0.71 -5.75
C LEU A 107 6.47 0.64 -7.11
N ARG A 108 5.35 -0.05 -7.21
CA ARG A 108 4.54 -0.09 -8.42
C ARG A 108 3.18 0.52 -8.15
N TRP A 109 2.85 1.47 -8.99
CA TRP A 109 1.56 2.12 -8.89
C TRP A 109 0.72 1.61 -10.06
N ILE A 110 -0.30 0.84 -9.71
CA ILE A 110 -1.14 0.20 -10.72
C ILE A 110 -2.39 1.02 -10.92
N ALA A 111 -2.62 1.47 -12.14
CA ALA A 111 -3.84 2.20 -12.45
C ALA A 111 -4.97 1.20 -12.57
N ALA A 112 -6.08 1.52 -11.97
CA ALA A 112 -7.22 0.60 -11.95
C ALA A 112 -8.28 0.96 -12.97
#